data_d2226af1e4102accfee839b1ee0874d1
#
_entry.id   d2226af1e4102accfee839b1ee0874d1
#
_cell.length_a   1.000
_cell.length_b   1.000
_cell.length_c   1.000
_cell.angle_alpha   90.00
_cell.angle_beta   90.00
_cell.angle_gamma   90.00
#
_symmetry.space_group_name_H-M   'P 1'
#
loop_
_entity.id
_entity.type
_entity.pdbx_description
1 polymer ?
#
loop_
_entity_poly.entity_id
_entity_poly.type
_entity_poly.pdbx_seq_one_letter_code
_entity_poly.pdbx_strand_id
1 'polypeptide(L)'
;MQAQIKLGRLFGIRIGLHYSWFIIAFLIVFSLVEQFVVVHRDWRRGVIWGTAILTAALFFVCIVLHELGHSVVAQRHRIHVPSIVLFALGGVSQMEGESPDAKTEFWMALAGPLVSVLIGFSCLALAVVLGWGGISLSATPVAALLAWLAYINFMLAIFNLIPGYPLDGGRVLRAAIWWVTGNMERSTRIASLVGQSFAFFFILAGLWRFFTGHGFAGLWIAFIGWFLLDASRSSYAQTVLLHVLRGLKVCDVMDRNCTPVDANITLQALVDEHSIPTGTRCFVVQKNGYLAGLITTADIGRIGRDQWPVTPVEQAMRPVDKLHTVSPNTAVAQALETMARENINQLPVVSDGHVEGILSRAHLLQVLHTRAELRV
;
A
#
# COMPACT_ATOMS: atom_id res chain seq x y z
N MET A 1 -0.94 1.77 -3.94
CA MET A 1 -1.34 1.35 -5.31
C MET A 1 -2.79 1.75 -5.53
N GLN A 2 -3.13 2.35 -6.69
CA GLN A 2 -4.50 2.71 -7.01
C GLN A 2 -5.12 1.66 -7.93
N ALA A 3 -6.40 1.32 -7.69
CA ALA A 3 -7.15 0.44 -8.58
C ALA A 3 -7.44 1.17 -9.89
N GLN A 4 -7.07 0.56 -11.03
CA GLN A 4 -7.38 1.11 -12.34
C GLN A 4 -8.73 0.61 -12.87
N ILE A 5 -9.14 -0.59 -12.46
CA ILE A 5 -10.44 -1.17 -12.84
C ILE A 5 -11.27 -1.37 -11.58
N LYS A 6 -12.47 -0.80 -11.56
CA LYS A 6 -13.42 -0.92 -10.44
C LYS A 6 -14.37 -2.09 -10.72
N LEU A 7 -14.40 -3.10 -9.82
CA LEU A 7 -15.30 -4.25 -9.94
C LEU A 7 -16.65 -4.02 -9.25
N GLY A 8 -16.67 -3.27 -8.15
CA GLY A 8 -17.90 -3.03 -7.38
C GLY A 8 -17.63 -2.64 -5.94
N ARG A 9 -18.68 -2.79 -5.10
CA ARG A 9 -18.58 -2.56 -3.65
C ARG A 9 -19.19 -3.72 -2.89
N LEU A 10 -18.47 -4.22 -1.87
CA LEU A 10 -18.97 -5.22 -0.92
C LEU A 10 -18.75 -4.69 0.50
N PHE A 11 -19.76 -4.72 1.35
CA PHE A 11 -19.73 -4.17 2.72
C PHE A 11 -19.23 -2.73 2.82
N GLY A 12 -19.55 -1.90 1.79
CA GLY A 12 -19.08 -0.52 1.70
C GLY A 12 -17.64 -0.36 1.17
N ILE A 13 -16.88 -1.44 1.01
CA ILE A 13 -15.50 -1.48 0.55
C ILE A 13 -15.47 -1.56 -0.98
N ARG A 14 -14.70 -0.69 -1.62
CA ARG A 14 -14.50 -0.73 -3.08
C ARG A 14 -13.51 -1.84 -3.44
N ILE A 15 -13.87 -2.70 -4.38
CA ILE A 15 -13.00 -3.75 -4.91
C ILE A 15 -12.52 -3.31 -6.29
N GLY A 16 -11.23 -3.40 -6.52
CA GLY A 16 -10.63 -3.04 -7.80
C GLY A 16 -9.43 -3.91 -8.18
N LEU A 17 -9.05 -3.83 -9.46
CA LEU A 17 -7.92 -4.54 -10.03
C LEU A 17 -6.83 -3.56 -10.47
N HIS A 18 -5.59 -3.96 -10.26
CA HIS A 18 -4.42 -3.37 -10.88
C HIS A 18 -4.09 -4.11 -12.19
N TYR A 19 -3.53 -3.46 -13.20
CA TYR A 19 -3.21 -4.12 -14.48
C TYR A 19 -2.31 -5.34 -14.35
N SER A 20 -1.40 -5.37 -13.37
CA SER A 20 -0.55 -6.52 -13.11
C SER A 20 -1.31 -7.81 -12.76
N TRP A 21 -2.58 -7.69 -12.34
CA TRP A 21 -3.46 -8.83 -12.08
C TRP A 21 -3.67 -9.72 -13.30
N PHE A 22 -3.79 -9.14 -14.50
CA PHE A 22 -4.00 -9.91 -15.72
C PHE A 22 -2.82 -10.83 -16.05
N ILE A 23 -1.60 -10.41 -15.72
CA ILE A 23 -0.40 -11.22 -15.93
C ILE A 23 -0.47 -12.48 -15.08
N ILE A 24 -0.75 -12.35 -13.78
CA ILE A 24 -0.79 -13.51 -12.89
C ILE A 24 -2.02 -14.38 -13.16
N ALA A 25 -3.16 -13.80 -13.53
CA ALA A 25 -4.34 -14.55 -13.93
C ALA A 25 -4.06 -15.44 -15.14
N PHE A 26 -3.38 -14.89 -16.16
CA PHE A 26 -2.96 -15.65 -17.32
C PHE A 26 -2.00 -16.80 -16.94
N LEU A 27 -0.99 -16.52 -16.12
CA LEU A 27 -0.02 -17.53 -15.68
C LEU A 27 -0.68 -18.65 -14.86
N ILE A 28 -1.62 -18.33 -13.98
CA ILE A 28 -2.38 -19.32 -13.20
C ILE A 28 -3.22 -20.19 -14.11
N VAL A 29 -3.97 -19.60 -15.03
CA VAL A 29 -4.79 -20.37 -15.97
C VAL A 29 -3.92 -21.33 -16.80
N PHE A 30 -2.79 -20.84 -17.31
CA PHE A 30 -1.89 -21.66 -18.13
C PHE A 30 -1.28 -22.80 -17.33
N SER A 31 -0.82 -22.53 -16.10
CA SER A 31 -0.31 -23.55 -15.18
C SER A 31 -1.35 -24.61 -14.83
N LEU A 32 -2.62 -24.19 -14.61
CA LEU A 32 -3.73 -25.10 -14.35
C LEU A 32 -4.05 -25.98 -15.57
N VAL A 33 -4.03 -25.40 -16.77
CA VAL A 33 -4.23 -26.15 -18.01
C VAL A 33 -3.15 -27.25 -18.15
N GLU A 34 -1.89 -26.90 -17.98
CA GLU A 34 -0.78 -27.88 -18.01
C GLU A 34 -0.98 -28.98 -16.98
N GLN A 35 -1.33 -28.63 -15.74
CA GLN A 35 -1.58 -29.59 -14.67
C GLN A 35 -2.74 -30.53 -15.01
N PHE A 36 -3.87 -29.99 -15.48
CA PHE A 36 -5.05 -30.80 -15.81
C PHE A 36 -4.83 -31.68 -17.04
N VAL A 37 -4.04 -31.25 -18.04
CA VAL A 37 -3.64 -32.08 -19.18
C VAL A 37 -2.83 -33.30 -18.75
N VAL A 38 -1.93 -33.12 -17.79
CA VAL A 38 -1.08 -34.23 -17.29
C VAL A 38 -1.88 -35.22 -16.43
N VAL A 39 -2.78 -34.70 -15.56
CA VAL A 39 -3.51 -35.52 -14.58
C VAL A 39 -4.76 -36.17 -15.19
N HIS A 40 -5.48 -35.46 -16.08
CA HIS A 40 -6.77 -35.89 -16.65
C HIS A 40 -6.68 -36.01 -18.17
N ARG A 41 -5.96 -37.02 -18.65
CA ARG A 41 -5.71 -37.25 -20.08
C ARG A 41 -6.93 -37.60 -20.90
N ASP A 42 -7.99 -38.04 -20.25
CA ASP A 42 -9.29 -38.43 -20.83
C ASP A 42 -10.21 -37.21 -21.05
N TRP A 43 -9.91 -36.05 -20.47
CA TRP A 43 -10.75 -34.90 -20.64
C TRP A 43 -10.57 -34.22 -22.01
N ARG A 44 -11.70 -33.77 -22.58
CA ARG A 44 -11.66 -32.94 -23.80
C ARG A 44 -10.97 -31.61 -23.51
N ARG A 45 -10.24 -31.09 -24.48
CA ARG A 45 -9.50 -29.80 -24.34
C ARG A 45 -10.39 -28.65 -23.85
N GLY A 46 -11.64 -28.57 -24.37
CA GLY A 46 -12.58 -27.53 -23.93
C GLY A 46 -12.96 -27.63 -22.44
N VAL A 47 -13.09 -28.86 -21.90
CA VAL A 47 -13.34 -29.10 -20.47
C VAL A 47 -12.12 -28.66 -19.63
N ILE A 48 -10.91 -28.99 -20.06
CA ILE A 48 -9.69 -28.59 -19.38
C ILE A 48 -9.59 -27.07 -19.28
N TRP A 49 -9.74 -26.37 -20.40
CA TRP A 49 -9.69 -24.90 -20.41
C TRP A 49 -10.82 -24.27 -19.58
N GLY A 50 -12.06 -24.77 -19.72
CA GLY A 50 -13.20 -24.28 -18.94
C GLY A 50 -13.00 -24.46 -17.44
N THR A 51 -12.53 -25.65 -17.02
CA THR A 51 -12.22 -25.94 -15.61
C THR A 51 -11.09 -25.05 -15.09
N ALA A 52 -10.00 -24.89 -15.85
CA ALA A 52 -8.86 -24.04 -15.46
C ALA A 52 -9.26 -22.58 -15.29
N ILE A 53 -10.01 -22.01 -16.24
CA ILE A 53 -10.47 -20.61 -16.16
C ILE A 53 -11.41 -20.42 -14.97
N LEU A 54 -12.37 -21.33 -14.76
CA LEU A 54 -13.31 -21.26 -13.65
C LEU A 54 -12.58 -21.40 -12.31
N THR A 55 -11.62 -22.33 -12.20
CA THR A 55 -10.79 -22.51 -10.99
C THR A 55 -10.00 -21.25 -10.67
N ALA A 56 -9.34 -20.65 -11.66
CA ALA A 56 -8.61 -19.40 -11.48
C ALA A 56 -9.53 -18.25 -11.05
N ALA A 57 -10.69 -18.09 -11.68
CA ALA A 57 -11.68 -17.08 -11.31
C ALA A 57 -12.15 -17.23 -9.86
N LEU A 58 -12.50 -18.46 -9.44
CA LEU A 58 -12.90 -18.76 -8.07
C LEU A 58 -11.75 -18.57 -7.07
N PHE A 59 -10.52 -18.86 -7.45
CA PHE A 59 -9.35 -18.57 -6.61
C PHE A 59 -9.20 -17.07 -6.31
N PHE A 60 -9.41 -16.21 -7.31
CA PHE A 60 -9.41 -14.76 -7.05
C PHE A 60 -10.57 -14.31 -6.16
N VAL A 61 -11.74 -14.95 -6.26
CA VAL A 61 -12.83 -14.73 -5.30
C VAL A 61 -12.36 -15.13 -3.88
N CYS A 62 -11.67 -16.26 -3.72
CA CYS A 62 -11.12 -16.67 -2.42
C CYS A 62 -10.13 -15.64 -1.86
N ILE A 63 -9.27 -15.06 -2.70
CA ILE A 63 -8.35 -13.97 -2.27
C ILE A 63 -9.16 -12.76 -1.79
N VAL A 64 -10.20 -12.35 -2.52
CA VAL A 64 -11.08 -11.24 -2.09
C VAL A 64 -11.75 -11.56 -0.75
N LEU A 65 -12.22 -12.79 -0.56
CA LEU A 65 -12.85 -13.21 0.71
C LEU A 65 -11.84 -13.22 1.88
N HIS A 66 -10.60 -13.63 1.63
CA HIS A 66 -9.50 -13.54 2.59
C HIS A 66 -9.28 -12.09 3.03
N GLU A 67 -9.13 -11.14 2.08
CA GLU A 67 -8.97 -9.72 2.35
C GLU A 67 -10.20 -9.10 3.04
N LEU A 68 -11.40 -9.56 2.67
CA LEU A 68 -12.63 -9.16 3.34
C LEU A 68 -12.67 -9.63 4.79
N GLY A 69 -12.09 -10.79 5.10
CA GLY A 69 -11.93 -11.27 6.47
C GLY A 69 -11.23 -10.23 7.34
N HIS A 70 -10.07 -9.75 6.92
CA HIS A 70 -9.33 -8.67 7.60
C HIS A 70 -10.16 -7.38 7.70
N SER A 71 -10.76 -6.99 6.59
CA SER A 71 -11.47 -5.73 6.44
C SER A 71 -12.73 -5.65 7.32
N VAL A 72 -13.48 -6.74 7.43
CA VAL A 72 -14.69 -6.80 8.29
C VAL A 72 -14.31 -6.69 9.77
N VAL A 73 -13.23 -7.36 10.20
CA VAL A 73 -12.74 -7.20 11.57
C VAL A 73 -12.24 -5.79 11.82
N ALA A 74 -11.50 -5.19 10.88
CA ALA A 74 -11.06 -3.79 10.96
C ALA A 74 -12.25 -2.82 11.13
N GLN A 75 -13.30 -2.95 10.30
CA GLN A 75 -14.50 -2.10 10.37
C GLN A 75 -15.24 -2.25 11.70
N ARG A 76 -15.32 -3.46 12.28
CA ARG A 76 -15.92 -3.67 13.62
C ARG A 76 -15.18 -2.90 14.71
N HIS A 77 -13.89 -2.65 14.53
CA HIS A 77 -13.05 -1.85 15.42
C HIS A 77 -12.90 -0.39 14.97
N ARG A 78 -13.81 0.10 14.11
CA ARG A 78 -13.88 1.48 13.60
C ARG A 78 -12.66 1.93 12.78
N ILE A 79 -11.92 0.99 12.22
CA ILE A 79 -10.85 1.27 11.25
C ILE A 79 -11.51 1.37 9.88
N HIS A 80 -11.33 2.50 9.21
CA HIS A 80 -11.91 2.71 7.89
C HIS A 80 -11.10 1.94 6.82
N VAL A 81 -11.82 1.18 5.96
CA VAL A 81 -11.24 0.41 4.85
C VAL A 81 -11.89 0.87 3.55
N PRO A 82 -11.33 1.85 2.84
CA PRO A 82 -11.92 2.40 1.63
C PRO A 82 -11.90 1.46 0.45
N SER A 83 -10.88 0.62 0.32
CA SER A 83 -10.75 -0.26 -0.86
C SER A 83 -9.84 -1.47 -0.63
N ILE A 84 -10.13 -2.52 -1.40
CA ILE A 84 -9.29 -3.70 -1.62
C ILE A 84 -8.83 -3.67 -3.07
N VAL A 85 -7.53 -3.79 -3.32
CA VAL A 85 -6.94 -3.80 -4.66
C VAL A 85 -6.24 -5.13 -4.89
N LEU A 86 -6.67 -5.87 -5.92
CA LEU A 86 -5.98 -7.08 -6.36
C LEU A 86 -4.87 -6.73 -7.36
N PHE A 87 -3.71 -7.32 -7.17
CA PHE A 87 -2.54 -7.15 -8.04
C PHE A 87 -1.81 -8.50 -8.22
N ALA A 88 -0.67 -8.51 -8.93
CA ALA A 88 0.02 -9.75 -9.30
C ALA A 88 0.41 -10.67 -8.13
N LEU A 89 0.70 -10.11 -6.96
CA LEU A 89 1.19 -10.90 -5.82
C LEU A 89 0.14 -11.08 -4.71
N GLY A 90 -1.15 -10.80 -5.00
CA GLY A 90 -2.25 -11.01 -4.06
C GLY A 90 -3.24 -9.86 -3.97
N GLY A 91 -3.85 -9.66 -2.80
CA GLY A 91 -4.73 -8.56 -2.46
C GLY A 91 -4.05 -7.60 -1.48
N VAL A 92 -4.44 -6.33 -1.51
CA VAL A 92 -4.06 -5.35 -0.50
C VAL A 92 -5.29 -4.57 -0.07
N SER A 93 -5.62 -4.68 1.20
CA SER A 93 -6.65 -3.86 1.84
C SER A 93 -6.03 -2.53 2.27
N GLN A 94 -6.53 -1.44 1.72
CA GLN A 94 -6.13 -0.10 2.15
C GLN A 94 -6.86 0.21 3.45
N MET A 95 -6.12 0.24 4.56
CA MET A 95 -6.65 0.58 5.88
C MET A 95 -6.18 1.98 6.26
N GLU A 96 -7.11 2.83 6.71
CA GLU A 96 -6.80 4.17 7.22
C GLU A 96 -6.59 4.11 8.72
N GLY A 97 -5.33 4.27 9.15
CA GLY A 97 -4.94 4.23 10.55
C GLY A 97 -4.29 2.91 10.99
N GLU A 98 -3.76 2.94 12.20
CA GLU A 98 -3.16 1.78 12.88
C GLU A 98 -4.17 1.11 13.82
N SER A 99 -3.92 -0.16 14.14
CA SER A 99 -4.73 -0.87 15.14
C SER A 99 -4.64 -0.17 16.51
N PRO A 100 -5.77 0.06 17.19
CA PRO A 100 -5.78 0.77 18.46
C PRO A 100 -5.07 -0.01 19.58
N ASP A 101 -5.06 -1.32 19.51
CA ASP A 101 -4.50 -2.22 20.54
C ASP A 101 -4.03 -3.56 19.91
N ALA A 102 -3.21 -4.28 20.67
CA ALA A 102 -2.63 -5.55 20.28
C ALA A 102 -3.69 -6.65 20.02
N LYS A 103 -4.79 -6.65 20.78
CA LYS A 103 -5.86 -7.63 20.64
C LYS A 103 -6.61 -7.45 19.31
N THR A 104 -6.91 -6.21 18.97
CA THR A 104 -7.52 -5.87 17.67
C THR A 104 -6.62 -6.25 16.52
N GLU A 105 -5.33 -5.93 16.60
CA GLU A 105 -4.34 -6.32 15.60
C GLU A 105 -4.28 -7.84 15.40
N PHE A 106 -4.26 -8.60 16.50
CA PHE A 106 -4.22 -10.06 16.47
C PHE A 106 -5.41 -10.64 15.71
N TRP A 107 -6.64 -10.27 16.09
CA TRP A 107 -7.84 -10.81 15.46
C TRP A 107 -7.99 -10.33 14.00
N MET A 108 -7.62 -9.09 13.73
CA MET A 108 -7.63 -8.55 12.38
C MET A 108 -6.66 -9.35 11.48
N ALA A 109 -5.44 -9.60 11.95
CA ALA A 109 -4.45 -10.35 11.19
C ALA A 109 -4.82 -11.82 11.00
N LEU A 110 -5.44 -12.45 11.99
CA LEU A 110 -5.83 -13.86 11.93
C LEU A 110 -7.07 -14.10 11.04
N ALA A 111 -7.92 -13.09 10.84
CA ALA A 111 -9.20 -13.23 10.17
C ALA A 111 -9.08 -13.73 8.72
N GLY A 112 -8.13 -13.22 7.94
CA GLY A 112 -7.90 -13.67 6.57
C GLY A 112 -7.51 -15.14 6.48
N PRO A 113 -6.45 -15.59 7.17
CA PRO A 113 -6.09 -17.01 7.23
C PRO A 113 -7.23 -17.91 7.70
N LEU A 114 -8.02 -17.50 8.69
CA LEU A 114 -9.19 -18.27 9.13
C LEU A 114 -10.24 -18.42 8.03
N VAL A 115 -10.52 -17.35 7.28
CA VAL A 115 -11.44 -17.43 6.12
C VAL A 115 -10.89 -18.39 5.08
N SER A 116 -9.60 -18.36 4.76
CA SER A 116 -8.99 -19.30 3.82
C SER A 116 -9.07 -20.75 4.30
N VAL A 117 -8.85 -21.00 5.58
CA VAL A 117 -9.00 -22.35 6.17
C VAL A 117 -10.44 -22.84 6.07
N LEU A 118 -11.42 -21.99 6.37
CA LEU A 118 -12.85 -22.32 6.25
C LEU A 118 -13.24 -22.64 4.80
N ILE A 119 -12.79 -21.84 3.84
CA ILE A 119 -13.00 -22.10 2.41
C ILE A 119 -12.34 -23.43 2.02
N GLY A 120 -11.10 -23.66 2.46
CA GLY A 120 -10.35 -24.88 2.19
C GLY A 120 -11.10 -26.13 2.67
N PHE A 121 -11.59 -26.15 3.91
CA PHE A 121 -12.37 -27.27 4.44
C PHE A 121 -13.72 -27.42 3.72
N SER A 122 -14.40 -26.34 3.40
CA SER A 122 -15.68 -26.38 2.67
C SER A 122 -15.51 -26.96 1.27
N CYS A 123 -14.50 -26.52 0.54
CA CYS A 123 -14.18 -27.06 -0.79
C CYS A 123 -13.76 -28.54 -0.72
N LEU A 124 -12.95 -28.92 0.28
CA LEU A 124 -12.53 -30.31 0.47
C LEU A 124 -13.70 -31.22 0.79
N ALA A 125 -14.56 -30.84 1.73
CA ALA A 125 -15.75 -31.59 2.08
C ALA A 125 -16.67 -31.81 0.87
N LEU A 126 -16.88 -30.74 0.08
CA LEU A 126 -17.70 -30.80 -1.11
C LEU A 126 -17.06 -31.66 -2.21
N ALA A 127 -15.75 -31.60 -2.40
CA ALA A 127 -15.02 -32.48 -3.32
C ALA A 127 -15.16 -33.95 -2.94
N VAL A 128 -15.05 -34.30 -1.67
CA VAL A 128 -15.22 -35.67 -1.16
C VAL A 128 -16.65 -36.16 -1.39
N VAL A 129 -17.65 -35.33 -1.09
CA VAL A 129 -19.07 -35.69 -1.36
C VAL A 129 -19.33 -35.94 -2.86
N LEU A 130 -18.62 -35.22 -3.74
CA LEU A 130 -18.71 -35.41 -5.19
C LEU A 130 -17.79 -36.52 -5.73
N GLY A 131 -17.27 -37.38 -4.84
CA GLY A 131 -16.52 -38.58 -5.22
C GLY A 131 -15.03 -38.38 -5.42
N TRP A 132 -14.44 -37.29 -4.87
CA TRP A 132 -12.99 -37.13 -4.88
C TRP A 132 -12.36 -38.09 -3.85
N GLY A 133 -11.62 -39.08 -4.32
CA GLY A 133 -10.95 -40.12 -3.53
C GLY A 133 -9.43 -39.90 -3.38
N GLY A 134 -8.96 -38.68 -3.34
CA GLY A 134 -7.51 -38.36 -3.26
C GLY A 134 -6.83 -38.30 -4.64
N ILE A 135 -5.86 -39.18 -4.91
CA ILE A 135 -5.09 -39.18 -6.18
C ILE A 135 -5.87 -39.86 -7.33
N SER A 136 -7.18 -39.99 -7.21
CA SER A 136 -8.01 -40.70 -8.22
C SER A 136 -8.00 -39.97 -9.57
N LEU A 137 -7.52 -40.64 -10.60
CA LEU A 137 -7.47 -40.16 -11.99
C LEU A 137 -8.87 -39.97 -12.61
N SER A 138 -9.93 -40.44 -11.95
CA SER A 138 -11.32 -40.42 -12.42
C SER A 138 -12.19 -39.31 -11.80
N ALA A 139 -11.57 -38.24 -11.23
CA ALA A 139 -12.32 -37.13 -10.64
C ALA A 139 -13.12 -36.37 -11.72
N THR A 140 -14.36 -36.01 -11.39
CA THR A 140 -15.13 -35.08 -12.22
C THR A 140 -14.45 -33.70 -12.28
N PRO A 141 -14.63 -32.89 -13.33
CA PRO A 141 -14.06 -31.53 -13.42
C PRO A 141 -14.39 -30.66 -12.22
N VAL A 142 -15.59 -30.78 -11.66
CA VAL A 142 -16.02 -30.04 -10.47
C VAL A 142 -15.28 -30.52 -9.21
N ALA A 143 -15.12 -31.83 -9.04
CA ALA A 143 -14.40 -32.40 -7.91
C ALA A 143 -12.90 -32.00 -7.94
N ALA A 144 -12.26 -32.02 -9.12
CA ALA A 144 -10.89 -31.61 -9.31
C ALA A 144 -10.69 -30.10 -9.04
N LEU A 145 -11.62 -29.27 -9.52
CA LEU A 145 -11.64 -27.81 -9.23
C LEU A 145 -11.73 -27.55 -7.71
N LEU A 146 -12.68 -28.20 -7.03
CA LEU A 146 -12.86 -28.04 -5.60
C LEU A 146 -11.66 -28.54 -4.78
N ALA A 147 -11.09 -29.67 -5.15
CA ALA A 147 -9.88 -30.19 -4.52
C ALA A 147 -8.68 -29.23 -4.68
N TRP A 148 -8.53 -28.64 -5.87
CA TRP A 148 -7.51 -27.66 -6.12
C TRP A 148 -7.75 -26.37 -5.32
N LEU A 149 -8.99 -25.88 -5.26
CA LEU A 149 -9.34 -24.71 -4.43
C LEU A 149 -9.09 -24.98 -2.94
N ALA A 150 -9.39 -26.17 -2.45
CA ALA A 150 -9.07 -26.57 -1.07
C ALA A 150 -7.56 -26.51 -0.82
N TYR A 151 -6.77 -27.13 -1.69
CA TYR A 151 -5.32 -27.15 -1.59
C TYR A 151 -4.73 -25.72 -1.57
N ILE A 152 -5.10 -24.88 -2.53
CA ILE A 152 -4.52 -23.55 -2.64
C ILE A 152 -4.94 -22.62 -1.49
N ASN A 153 -6.17 -22.77 -0.94
CA ASN A 153 -6.61 -22.01 0.21
C ASN A 153 -5.86 -22.43 1.50
N PHE A 154 -5.57 -23.72 1.69
CA PHE A 154 -4.71 -24.16 2.78
C PHE A 154 -3.27 -23.61 2.61
N MET A 155 -2.72 -23.65 1.39
CA MET A 155 -1.40 -23.08 1.11
C MET A 155 -1.38 -21.57 1.37
N LEU A 156 -2.44 -20.85 0.97
CA LEU A 156 -2.59 -19.42 1.22
C LEU A 156 -2.61 -19.12 2.72
N ALA A 157 -3.35 -19.90 3.50
CA ALA A 157 -3.40 -19.75 4.96
C ALA A 157 -2.04 -20.06 5.61
N ILE A 158 -1.40 -21.18 5.25
CA ILE A 158 -0.09 -21.57 5.79
C ILE A 158 0.98 -20.54 5.46
N PHE A 159 1.03 -20.10 4.19
CA PHE A 159 1.99 -19.09 3.75
C PHE A 159 1.79 -17.77 4.48
N ASN A 160 0.54 -17.29 4.59
CA ASN A 160 0.25 -16.05 5.31
C ASN A 160 0.46 -16.16 6.81
N LEU A 161 0.43 -17.35 7.42
CA LEU A 161 0.73 -17.55 8.83
C LEU A 161 2.22 -17.67 9.16
N ILE A 162 3.12 -17.60 8.17
CA ILE A 162 4.57 -17.50 8.42
C ILE A 162 4.84 -16.28 9.31
N PRO A 163 5.52 -16.45 10.47
CA PRO A 163 5.66 -15.39 11.47
C PRO A 163 6.67 -14.33 11.06
N GLY A 164 6.38 -13.55 10.04
CA GLY A 164 7.26 -12.49 9.55
C GLY A 164 6.56 -11.48 8.67
N TYR A 165 6.86 -10.19 8.86
CA TYR A 165 6.37 -9.15 7.97
C TYR A 165 6.87 -9.37 6.53
N PRO A 166 6.04 -9.10 5.50
CA PRO A 166 4.74 -8.41 5.51
C PRO A 166 3.51 -9.32 5.64
N LEU A 167 3.69 -10.61 5.92
CA LEU A 167 2.62 -11.60 5.98
C LEU A 167 1.74 -11.43 7.24
N ASP A 168 0.54 -12.01 7.22
CA ASP A 168 -0.40 -11.91 8.34
C ASP A 168 0.16 -12.53 9.63
N GLY A 169 0.91 -13.63 9.53
CA GLY A 169 1.64 -14.23 10.64
C GLY A 169 2.67 -13.29 11.25
N GLY A 170 3.25 -12.39 10.47
CA GLY A 170 4.10 -11.31 10.98
C GLY A 170 3.31 -10.30 11.81
N ARG A 171 2.09 -9.97 11.39
CA ARG A 171 1.17 -9.11 12.16
C ARG A 171 0.68 -9.81 13.43
N VAL A 172 0.38 -11.10 13.35
CA VAL A 172 0.06 -11.93 14.53
C VAL A 172 1.22 -11.96 15.51
N LEU A 173 2.45 -12.18 15.04
CA LEU A 173 3.65 -12.15 15.85
C LEU A 173 3.87 -10.77 16.48
N ARG A 174 3.72 -9.69 15.70
CA ARG A 174 3.77 -8.33 16.22
C ARG A 174 2.77 -8.11 17.34
N ALA A 175 1.53 -8.49 17.12
CA ALA A 175 0.46 -8.34 18.09
C ALA A 175 0.75 -9.11 19.39
N ALA A 176 1.24 -10.36 19.30
CA ALA A 176 1.62 -11.17 20.45
C ALA A 176 2.76 -10.53 21.26
N ILE A 177 3.82 -10.05 20.60
CA ILE A 177 4.93 -9.37 21.27
C ILE A 177 4.46 -8.05 21.87
N TRP A 178 3.63 -7.27 21.14
CA TRP A 178 3.07 -6.02 21.64
C TRP A 178 2.21 -6.23 22.88
N TRP A 179 1.40 -7.30 22.90
CA TRP A 179 0.58 -7.63 24.07
C TRP A 179 1.41 -7.88 25.33
N VAL A 180 2.57 -8.54 25.17
CA VAL A 180 3.44 -8.85 26.31
C VAL A 180 4.33 -7.67 26.71
N THR A 181 4.85 -6.92 25.71
CA THR A 181 5.86 -5.87 25.96
C THR A 181 5.27 -4.48 26.13
N GLY A 182 4.02 -4.25 25.72
CA GLY A 182 3.40 -2.92 25.66
C GLY A 182 4.04 -1.97 24.61
N ASN A 183 5.07 -2.40 23.86
CA ASN A 183 5.83 -1.55 22.95
C ASN A 183 5.65 -1.99 21.50
N MET A 184 4.86 -1.22 20.76
CA MET A 184 4.52 -1.49 19.35
C MET A 184 5.74 -1.41 18.43
N GLU A 185 6.62 -0.43 18.65
CA GLU A 185 7.81 -0.23 17.81
C GLU A 185 8.77 -1.42 17.92
N ARG A 186 9.08 -1.84 19.15
CA ARG A 186 9.92 -3.01 19.40
C ARG A 186 9.31 -4.27 18.79
N SER A 187 8.00 -4.44 18.89
CA SER A 187 7.27 -5.57 18.32
C SER A 187 7.34 -5.59 16.79
N THR A 188 7.17 -4.43 16.16
CA THR A 188 7.30 -4.29 14.71
C THR A 188 8.72 -4.58 14.24
N ARG A 189 9.73 -4.09 14.96
CA ARG A 189 11.14 -4.37 14.65
C ARG A 189 11.43 -5.87 14.68
N ILE A 190 10.99 -6.57 15.72
CA ILE A 190 11.20 -8.03 15.85
C ILE A 190 10.48 -8.78 14.74
N ALA A 191 9.19 -8.48 14.48
CA ALA A 191 8.43 -9.13 13.42
C ALA A 191 9.03 -8.89 12.02
N SER A 192 9.57 -7.68 11.77
CA SER A 192 10.31 -7.38 10.54
C SER A 192 11.63 -8.15 10.41
N LEU A 193 12.40 -8.25 11.48
CA LEU A 193 13.66 -9.01 11.47
C LEU A 193 13.40 -10.50 11.20
N VAL A 194 12.38 -11.07 11.83
CA VAL A 194 11.96 -12.45 11.57
C VAL A 194 11.52 -12.62 10.12
N GLY A 195 10.72 -11.67 9.58
CA GLY A 195 10.33 -11.68 8.16
C GLY A 195 11.51 -11.59 7.20
N GLN A 196 12.49 -10.75 7.49
CA GLN A 196 13.74 -10.65 6.70
C GLN A 196 14.54 -11.96 6.75
N SER A 197 14.56 -12.65 7.90
CA SER A 197 15.23 -13.95 8.03
C SER A 197 14.56 -15.02 7.17
N PHE A 198 13.23 -15.12 7.17
CA PHE A 198 12.50 -16.00 6.26
C PHE A 198 12.71 -15.62 4.79
N ALA A 199 12.67 -14.34 4.46
CA ALA A 199 12.92 -13.87 3.11
C ALA A 199 14.31 -14.26 2.62
N PHE A 200 15.33 -14.09 3.44
CA PHE A 200 16.69 -14.50 3.14
C PHE A 200 16.81 -16.02 2.97
N PHE A 201 16.14 -16.80 3.83
CA PHE A 201 16.05 -18.25 3.66
C PHE A 201 15.44 -18.65 2.31
N PHE A 202 14.34 -18.02 1.88
CA PHE A 202 13.74 -18.28 0.57
C PHE A 202 14.69 -17.92 -0.59
N ILE A 203 15.44 -16.82 -0.49
CA ILE A 203 16.44 -16.46 -1.50
C ILE A 203 17.50 -17.56 -1.60
N LEU A 204 18.07 -17.97 -0.49
CA LEU A 204 19.11 -19.01 -0.48
C LEU A 204 18.58 -20.36 -0.96
N ALA A 205 17.40 -20.78 -0.49
CA ALA A 205 16.78 -22.03 -0.91
C ALA A 205 16.43 -22.01 -2.41
N GLY A 206 15.96 -20.87 -2.91
CA GLY A 206 15.66 -20.69 -4.33
C GLY A 206 16.90 -20.77 -5.20
N LEU A 207 17.98 -20.10 -4.81
CA LEU A 207 19.27 -20.17 -5.51
C LEU A 207 19.85 -21.59 -5.46
N TRP A 208 19.81 -22.24 -4.29
CA TRP A 208 20.23 -23.64 -4.16
C TRP A 208 19.47 -24.55 -5.14
N ARG A 209 18.14 -24.45 -5.19
CA ARG A 209 17.32 -25.24 -6.12
C ARG A 209 17.64 -24.94 -7.59
N PHE A 210 17.91 -23.70 -7.92
CA PHE A 210 18.31 -23.31 -9.29
C PHE A 210 19.63 -23.99 -9.70
N PHE A 211 20.66 -23.93 -8.86
CA PHE A 211 21.96 -24.54 -9.15
C PHE A 211 21.97 -26.08 -9.07
N THR A 212 21.03 -26.70 -8.35
CA THR A 212 20.90 -28.16 -8.27
C THR A 212 20.02 -28.77 -9.36
N GLY A 213 19.73 -28.01 -10.43
CA GLY A 213 19.07 -28.53 -11.63
C GLY A 213 17.55 -28.46 -11.65
N HIS A 214 16.91 -27.79 -10.69
CA HIS A 214 15.45 -27.59 -10.66
C HIS A 214 15.01 -26.37 -11.50
N GLY A 215 15.89 -25.77 -12.27
CA GLY A 215 15.62 -24.75 -13.28
C GLY A 215 14.92 -23.50 -12.74
N PHE A 216 14.02 -22.93 -13.55
CA PHE A 216 13.34 -21.67 -13.25
C PHE A 216 12.46 -21.68 -11.99
N ALA A 217 12.01 -22.86 -11.51
CA ALA A 217 11.25 -22.96 -10.27
C ALA A 217 12.05 -22.46 -9.04
N GLY A 218 13.38 -22.66 -9.05
CA GLY A 218 14.26 -22.12 -8.01
C GLY A 218 14.33 -20.59 -8.05
N LEU A 219 14.46 -20.00 -9.24
CA LEU A 219 14.46 -18.53 -9.39
C LEU A 219 13.16 -17.90 -8.93
N TRP A 220 12.02 -18.57 -9.14
CA TRP A 220 10.73 -18.09 -8.66
C TRP A 220 10.67 -17.99 -7.12
N ILE A 221 11.19 -19.01 -6.41
CA ILE A 221 11.30 -19.00 -4.95
C ILE A 221 12.23 -17.88 -4.48
N ALA A 222 13.38 -17.69 -5.16
CA ALA A 222 14.31 -16.61 -4.84
C ALA A 222 13.68 -15.23 -5.07
N PHE A 223 12.88 -15.06 -6.12
CA PHE A 223 12.15 -13.83 -6.41
C PHE A 223 11.11 -13.52 -5.32
N ILE A 224 10.34 -14.54 -4.88
CA ILE A 224 9.40 -14.38 -3.75
C ILE A 224 10.16 -13.92 -2.50
N GLY A 225 11.30 -14.55 -2.20
CA GLY A 225 12.15 -14.16 -1.07
C GLY A 225 12.64 -12.72 -1.16
N TRP A 226 13.12 -12.30 -2.33
CA TRP A 226 13.51 -10.90 -2.55
C TRP A 226 12.38 -9.91 -2.37
N PHE A 227 11.21 -10.23 -2.93
CA PHE A 227 10.01 -9.39 -2.74
C PHE A 227 9.60 -9.27 -1.28
N LEU A 228 9.59 -10.39 -0.53
CA LEU A 228 9.30 -10.38 0.91
C LEU A 228 10.32 -9.54 1.70
N LEU A 229 11.60 -9.60 1.32
CA LEU A 229 12.66 -8.81 1.94
C LEU A 229 12.43 -7.32 1.76
N ASP A 230 12.13 -6.90 0.52
CA ASP A 230 11.85 -5.50 0.19
C ASP A 230 10.59 -4.99 0.90
N ALA A 231 9.50 -5.75 0.86
CA ALA A 231 8.25 -5.42 1.52
C ALA A 231 8.39 -5.36 3.06
N SER A 232 9.18 -6.27 3.67
CA SER A 232 9.44 -6.25 5.12
C SER A 232 10.21 -4.99 5.54
N ARG A 233 11.23 -4.60 4.77
CA ARG A 233 12.02 -3.37 5.01
C ARG A 233 11.14 -2.13 4.87
N SER A 234 10.33 -2.05 3.83
CA SER A 234 9.42 -0.94 3.58
C SER A 234 8.39 -0.77 4.68
N SER A 235 7.81 -1.88 5.17
CA SER A 235 6.83 -1.86 6.27
C SER A 235 7.44 -1.35 7.58
N TYR A 236 8.66 -1.77 7.89
CA TYR A 236 9.38 -1.27 9.08
C TYR A 236 9.68 0.22 8.96
N ALA A 237 10.22 0.67 7.83
CA ALA A 237 10.53 2.07 7.60
C ALA A 237 9.28 2.97 7.73
N GLN A 238 8.13 2.50 7.20
CA GLN A 238 6.86 3.22 7.32
C GLN A 238 6.40 3.33 8.78
N THR A 239 6.51 2.25 9.58
CA THR A 239 6.13 2.27 10.99
C THR A 239 7.01 3.20 11.80
N VAL A 240 8.33 3.19 11.58
CA VAL A 240 9.28 4.11 12.23
C VAL A 240 8.95 5.56 11.88
N LEU A 241 8.69 5.84 10.60
CA LEU A 241 8.31 7.18 10.16
C LEU A 241 7.04 7.68 10.87
N LEU A 242 5.99 6.85 10.91
CA LEU A 242 4.75 7.21 11.58
C LEU A 242 4.95 7.42 13.09
N HIS A 243 5.83 6.63 13.72
CA HIS A 243 6.15 6.78 15.15
C HIS A 243 6.88 8.10 15.44
N VAL A 244 7.88 8.45 14.63
CA VAL A 244 8.60 9.73 14.76
C VAL A 244 7.67 10.93 14.53
N LEU A 245 6.65 10.78 13.70
CA LEU A 245 5.65 11.81 13.44
C LEU A 245 4.55 11.89 14.52
N ARG A 246 4.44 10.89 15.41
CA ARG A 246 3.45 10.91 16.50
C ARG A 246 3.69 12.08 17.45
N GLY A 247 2.62 12.84 17.67
CA GLY A 247 2.65 14.00 18.56
C GLY A 247 3.18 15.27 17.95
N LEU A 248 3.78 15.24 16.73
CA LEU A 248 4.21 16.44 16.04
C LEU A 248 3.04 17.16 15.40
N LYS A 249 2.95 18.45 15.65
CA LYS A 249 2.03 19.36 14.98
C LYS A 249 2.74 20.07 13.84
N VAL A 250 1.96 20.56 12.90
CA VAL A 250 2.47 21.32 11.76
C VAL A 250 3.28 22.53 12.21
N CYS A 251 2.88 23.23 13.28
CA CYS A 251 3.60 24.36 13.84
C CYS A 251 5.03 24.03 14.34
N ASP A 252 5.30 22.75 14.66
CA ASP A 252 6.62 22.31 15.18
C ASP A 252 7.63 22.07 14.04
N VAL A 253 7.14 21.92 12.81
CA VAL A 253 7.93 21.49 11.65
C VAL A 253 7.70 22.34 10.39
N MET A 254 6.82 23.35 10.44
CA MET A 254 6.61 24.24 9.31
C MET A 254 7.81 25.20 9.14
N ASP A 255 8.08 25.57 7.91
CA ASP A 255 8.99 26.67 7.62
C ASP A 255 8.26 28.00 7.80
N ARG A 256 8.73 28.78 8.75
CA ARG A 256 8.21 30.12 9.07
C ARG A 256 8.87 31.23 8.25
N ASN A 257 10.00 30.92 7.59
CA ASN A 257 10.74 31.89 6.79
C ASN A 257 10.13 32.08 5.39
N CYS A 258 8.80 32.04 5.31
CA CYS A 258 8.11 32.30 4.06
C CYS A 258 7.95 33.81 3.89
N THR A 259 8.79 34.44 3.09
CA THR A 259 8.57 35.83 2.71
C THR A 259 7.37 35.89 1.76
N PRO A 260 6.24 36.44 2.16
CA PRO A 260 5.12 36.60 1.27
C PRO A 260 5.45 37.62 0.19
N VAL A 261 4.96 37.37 -1.01
CA VAL A 261 5.13 38.29 -2.15
C VAL A 261 3.79 38.93 -2.51
N ASP A 262 3.84 40.18 -2.94
CA ASP A 262 2.62 40.89 -3.35
C ASP A 262 2.08 40.35 -4.68
N ALA A 263 0.76 40.18 -4.77
CA ALA A 263 0.07 39.68 -5.95
C ALA A 263 0.29 40.55 -7.21
N ASN A 264 0.60 41.83 -7.04
CA ASN A 264 0.73 42.79 -8.12
C ASN A 264 2.13 42.88 -8.72
N ILE A 265 3.17 42.29 -8.08
CA ILE A 265 4.51 42.29 -8.67
C ILE A 265 4.55 41.43 -9.95
N THR A 266 5.47 41.75 -10.85
CA THR A 266 5.64 40.98 -12.09
C THR A 266 6.39 39.66 -11.83
N LEU A 267 6.20 38.68 -12.72
CA LEU A 267 6.96 37.43 -12.64
C LEU A 267 8.47 37.68 -12.76
N GLN A 268 8.90 38.68 -13.53
CA GLN A 268 10.30 39.05 -13.63
C GLN A 268 10.86 39.53 -12.29
N ALA A 269 10.16 40.43 -11.60
CA ALA A 269 10.58 40.92 -10.29
C ALA A 269 10.60 39.77 -9.26
N LEU A 270 9.60 38.87 -9.28
CA LEU A 270 9.57 37.69 -8.42
C LEU A 270 10.80 36.79 -8.62
N VAL A 271 11.21 36.57 -9.87
CA VAL A 271 12.33 35.69 -10.19
C VAL A 271 13.66 36.37 -9.78
N ASP A 272 13.85 37.63 -10.13
CA ASP A 272 15.12 38.33 -9.97
C ASP A 272 15.37 38.72 -8.50
N GLU A 273 14.33 39.15 -7.77
CA GLU A 273 14.48 39.66 -6.41
C GLU A 273 14.27 38.60 -5.34
N HIS A 274 13.50 37.54 -5.63
CA HIS A 274 13.12 36.55 -4.63
C HIS A 274 13.59 35.13 -4.97
N SER A 275 13.35 34.62 -6.18
CA SER A 275 13.61 33.22 -6.50
C SER A 275 15.10 32.91 -6.67
N ILE A 276 15.82 33.70 -7.49
CA ILE A 276 17.24 33.48 -7.77
C ILE A 276 18.10 33.72 -6.52
N PRO A 277 17.97 34.83 -5.78
CA PRO A 277 18.84 35.10 -4.62
C PRO A 277 18.66 34.13 -3.47
N THR A 278 17.42 33.64 -3.25
CA THR A 278 17.09 32.76 -2.10
C THR A 278 17.10 31.28 -2.43
N GLY A 279 17.05 30.90 -3.72
CA GLY A 279 16.82 29.52 -4.16
C GLY A 279 15.43 29.00 -3.85
N THR A 280 14.50 29.86 -3.43
CA THR A 280 13.14 29.50 -3.04
C THR A 280 12.32 29.10 -4.27
N ARG A 281 11.61 27.99 -4.19
CA ARG A 281 10.84 27.42 -5.31
C ARG A 281 9.33 27.59 -5.18
N CYS A 282 8.86 28.12 -4.06
CA CYS A 282 7.44 28.34 -3.79
C CYS A 282 7.27 29.59 -2.96
N PHE A 283 6.34 30.42 -3.36
CA PHE A 283 6.05 31.69 -2.70
C PHE A 283 4.59 31.77 -2.33
N VAL A 284 4.35 32.28 -1.12
CA VAL A 284 3.03 32.66 -0.66
C VAL A 284 2.68 34.00 -1.29
N VAL A 285 1.57 34.08 -1.99
CA VAL A 285 1.10 35.31 -2.59
C VAL A 285 0.06 35.95 -1.67
N GLN A 286 0.29 37.21 -1.31
CA GLN A 286 -0.65 37.99 -0.49
C GLN A 286 -1.22 39.17 -1.29
N LYS A 287 -2.47 39.50 -0.96
CA LYS A 287 -3.15 40.70 -1.43
C LYS A 287 -3.81 41.37 -0.24
N ASN A 288 -3.46 42.63 0.04
CA ASN A 288 -3.94 43.36 1.21
C ASN A 288 -3.70 42.64 2.56
N GLY A 289 -2.59 41.91 2.69
CA GLY A 289 -2.24 41.19 3.92
C GLY A 289 -2.92 39.81 4.10
N TYR A 290 -3.80 39.39 3.19
CA TYR A 290 -4.46 38.09 3.24
C TYR A 290 -3.87 37.15 2.18
N LEU A 291 -3.97 35.85 2.46
CA LEU A 291 -3.56 34.83 1.51
C LEU A 291 -4.39 34.91 0.23
N ALA A 292 -3.74 35.25 -0.89
CA ALA A 292 -4.35 35.26 -2.22
C ALA A 292 -4.13 33.96 -2.97
N GLY A 293 -2.92 33.34 -2.80
CA GLY A 293 -2.59 32.11 -3.50
C GLY A 293 -1.16 31.63 -3.24
N LEU A 294 -0.73 30.65 -4.04
CA LEU A 294 0.63 30.11 -4.11
C LEU A 294 1.15 30.16 -5.53
N ILE A 295 2.42 30.47 -5.72
CA ILE A 295 3.10 30.36 -6.99
C ILE A 295 4.38 29.55 -6.84
N THR A 296 4.62 28.63 -7.77
CA THR A 296 5.84 27.82 -7.81
C THR A 296 6.69 28.14 -9.03
N THR A 297 7.97 27.81 -8.99
CA THR A 297 8.86 27.93 -10.16
C THR A 297 8.35 27.10 -11.35
N ALA A 298 7.61 26.02 -11.11
CA ALA A 298 6.97 25.24 -12.17
C ALA A 298 5.78 25.98 -12.81
N ASP A 299 5.03 26.77 -12.06
CA ASP A 299 3.94 27.58 -12.57
C ASP A 299 4.50 28.77 -13.40
N ILE A 300 5.58 29.39 -12.93
CA ILE A 300 6.31 30.43 -13.66
C ILE A 300 6.87 29.88 -14.98
N GLY A 301 7.46 28.69 -14.96
CA GLY A 301 8.05 28.04 -16.15
C GLY A 301 7.06 27.68 -17.26
N ARG A 302 5.74 27.70 -16.99
CA ARG A 302 4.69 27.52 -18.02
C ARG A 302 4.42 28.77 -18.85
N ILE A 303 4.91 29.94 -18.38
CA ILE A 303 4.72 31.22 -19.03
C ILE A 303 6.02 31.58 -19.77
N GLY A 304 5.91 31.98 -21.02
CA GLY A 304 7.07 32.39 -21.81
C GLY A 304 7.84 33.52 -21.17
N ARG A 305 9.18 33.46 -21.23
CA ARG A 305 10.06 34.48 -20.61
C ARG A 305 9.80 35.90 -21.08
N ASP A 306 9.39 36.07 -22.31
CA ASP A 306 9.01 37.33 -22.95
C ASP A 306 7.80 37.99 -22.28
N GLN A 307 6.96 37.22 -21.62
CA GLN A 307 5.76 37.68 -20.88
C GLN A 307 6.01 38.03 -19.42
N TRP A 308 7.13 37.59 -18.83
CA TRP A 308 7.42 37.81 -17.42
C TRP A 308 7.43 39.27 -16.98
N PRO A 309 7.95 40.24 -17.76
CA PRO A 309 7.98 41.64 -17.36
C PRO A 309 6.59 42.29 -17.25
N VAL A 310 5.59 41.74 -17.90
CA VAL A 310 4.24 42.30 -17.99
C VAL A 310 3.17 41.47 -17.29
N THR A 311 3.49 40.24 -16.86
CA THR A 311 2.53 39.35 -16.20
C THR A 311 2.62 39.49 -14.68
N PRO A 312 1.55 39.93 -13.99
CA PRO A 312 1.48 39.96 -12.55
C PRO A 312 1.44 38.54 -11.98
N VAL A 313 1.98 38.37 -10.77
CA VAL A 313 1.97 37.10 -10.03
C VAL A 313 0.54 36.56 -9.85
N GLU A 314 -0.45 37.44 -9.65
CA GLU A 314 -1.87 37.09 -9.48
C GLU A 314 -2.42 36.27 -10.66
N GLN A 315 -1.94 36.50 -11.88
CA GLN A 315 -2.40 35.78 -13.06
C GLN A 315 -1.80 34.39 -13.20
N ALA A 316 -0.61 34.17 -12.63
CA ALA A 316 0.14 32.93 -12.72
C ALA A 316 -0.01 32.03 -11.50
N MET A 317 -0.42 32.58 -10.35
CA MET A 317 -0.57 31.84 -9.10
C MET A 317 -1.74 30.86 -9.13
N ARG A 318 -1.71 29.89 -8.24
CA ARG A 318 -2.87 29.08 -7.88
C ARG A 318 -3.65 29.83 -6.79
N PRO A 319 -4.89 30.23 -7.05
CA PRO A 319 -5.69 31.00 -6.11
C PRO A 319 -6.07 30.16 -4.88
N VAL A 320 -6.36 30.84 -3.75
CA VAL A 320 -6.59 30.22 -2.43
C VAL A 320 -7.74 29.22 -2.42
N ASP A 321 -8.79 29.43 -3.20
CA ASP A 321 -9.95 28.53 -3.37
C ASP A 321 -9.59 27.15 -3.96
N LYS A 322 -8.44 27.06 -4.65
CA LYS A 322 -7.89 25.83 -5.22
C LYS A 322 -6.74 25.23 -4.41
N LEU A 323 -6.41 25.83 -3.27
CA LEU A 323 -5.34 25.36 -2.39
C LEU A 323 -5.89 24.50 -1.25
N HIS A 324 -5.18 23.42 -0.96
CA HIS A 324 -5.35 22.72 0.30
C HIS A 324 -4.50 23.44 1.36
N THR A 325 -5.11 23.87 2.44
CA THR A 325 -4.46 24.52 3.58
C THR A 325 -4.58 23.65 4.83
N VAL A 326 -3.70 23.85 5.79
CA VAL A 326 -3.73 23.15 7.08
C VAL A 326 -3.60 24.16 8.22
N SER A 327 -4.18 23.83 9.38
CA SER A 327 -4.00 24.60 10.59
C SER A 327 -2.65 24.29 11.27
N PRO A 328 -2.05 25.23 12.00
CA PRO A 328 -0.86 24.99 12.81
C PRO A 328 -0.96 23.81 13.77
N ASN A 329 -2.17 23.57 14.30
CA ASN A 329 -2.44 22.48 15.23
C ASN A 329 -2.72 21.13 14.59
N THR A 330 -2.75 21.05 13.26
CA THR A 330 -2.95 19.78 12.53
C THR A 330 -1.79 18.84 12.81
N ALA A 331 -2.08 17.54 12.99
CA ALA A 331 -1.03 16.52 13.12
C ALA A 331 -0.23 16.41 11.80
N VAL A 332 1.11 16.32 11.90
CA VAL A 332 1.98 16.21 10.71
C VAL A 332 1.63 14.97 9.86
N ALA A 333 1.27 13.86 10.51
CA ALA A 333 0.84 12.65 9.82
C ALA A 333 -0.40 12.90 8.92
N GLN A 334 -1.39 13.64 9.40
CA GLN A 334 -2.59 14.02 8.64
C GLN A 334 -2.25 14.97 7.48
N ALA A 335 -1.35 15.92 7.70
CA ALA A 335 -0.88 16.82 6.64
C ALA A 335 -0.15 16.05 5.53
N LEU A 336 0.69 15.07 5.88
CA LEU A 336 1.36 14.19 4.91
C LEU A 336 0.38 13.32 4.13
N GLU A 337 -0.64 12.79 4.78
CA GLU A 337 -1.69 12.02 4.12
C GLU A 337 -2.44 12.89 3.10
N THR A 338 -2.77 14.12 3.44
CA THR A 338 -3.38 15.09 2.52
C THR A 338 -2.45 15.37 1.34
N MET A 339 -1.15 15.60 1.59
CA MET A 339 -0.16 15.78 0.51
C MET A 339 -0.09 14.56 -0.42
N ALA A 340 -0.19 13.35 0.13
CA ALA A 340 -0.13 12.12 -0.65
C ALA A 340 -1.39 11.91 -1.48
N ARG A 341 -2.58 12.12 -0.89
CA ARG A 341 -3.87 11.94 -1.53
C ARG A 341 -4.09 12.91 -2.69
N GLU A 342 -3.75 14.18 -2.48
CA GLU A 342 -3.93 15.24 -3.46
C GLU A 342 -2.72 15.41 -4.41
N ASN A 343 -1.67 14.58 -4.24
CA ASN A 343 -0.41 14.63 -5.01
C ASN A 343 0.24 16.02 -5.01
N ILE A 344 0.30 16.65 -3.84
CA ILE A 344 0.91 17.97 -3.63
C ILE A 344 2.13 17.85 -2.73
N ASN A 345 3.09 18.74 -2.91
CA ASN A 345 4.36 18.73 -2.17
C ASN A 345 4.46 19.80 -1.08
N GLN A 346 3.47 20.70 -1.03
CA GLN A 346 3.48 21.86 -0.14
C GLN A 346 2.07 22.18 0.30
N LEU A 347 1.91 22.58 1.57
CA LEU A 347 0.69 23.03 2.18
C LEU A 347 0.92 24.36 2.88
N PRO A 348 0.21 25.43 2.53
CA PRO A 348 0.19 26.64 3.34
C PRO A 348 -0.42 26.34 4.71
N VAL A 349 0.21 26.86 5.74
CA VAL A 349 -0.27 26.80 7.12
C VAL A 349 -0.98 28.10 7.43
N VAL A 350 -2.28 28.02 7.70
CA VAL A 350 -3.15 29.18 7.84
C VAL A 350 -3.84 29.15 9.19
N SER A 351 -3.83 30.31 9.87
CA SER A 351 -4.59 30.58 11.09
C SER A 351 -5.31 31.91 10.94
N ASP A 352 -6.60 31.95 11.18
CA ASP A 352 -7.42 33.16 11.12
C ASP A 352 -7.30 33.97 9.81
N GLY A 353 -7.11 33.26 8.68
CA GLY A 353 -6.94 33.85 7.34
C GLY A 353 -5.53 34.34 7.03
N HIS A 354 -4.61 34.27 7.99
CA HIS A 354 -3.20 34.66 7.81
C HIS A 354 -2.30 33.44 7.64
N VAL A 355 -1.28 33.55 6.79
CA VAL A 355 -0.30 32.50 6.59
C VAL A 355 0.76 32.59 7.68
N GLU A 356 0.90 31.52 8.46
CA GLU A 356 1.93 31.39 9.49
C GLU A 356 3.21 30.70 8.98
N GLY A 357 3.12 29.95 7.88
CA GLY A 357 4.24 29.25 7.30
C GLY A 357 3.85 28.34 6.14
N ILE A 358 4.82 27.57 5.67
CA ILE A 358 4.62 26.50 4.66
C ILE A 358 5.12 25.17 5.22
N LEU A 359 4.32 24.13 5.10
CA LEU A 359 4.77 22.76 5.29
C LEU A 359 5.15 22.17 3.92
N SER A 360 6.42 21.83 3.71
CA SER A 360 6.87 21.14 2.49
C SER A 360 7.44 19.76 2.81
N ARG A 361 7.27 18.80 1.86
CA ARG A 361 7.86 17.46 2.02
C ARG A 361 9.38 17.51 2.19
N ALA A 362 10.06 18.38 1.45
CA ALA A 362 11.51 18.51 1.52
C ALA A 362 11.97 19.01 2.90
N HIS A 363 11.33 20.07 3.43
CA HIS A 363 11.64 20.59 4.74
C HIS A 363 11.34 19.59 5.85
N LEU A 364 10.21 18.89 5.76
CA LEU A 364 9.86 17.86 6.72
C LEU A 364 10.89 16.73 6.75
N LEU A 365 11.35 16.23 5.59
CA LEU A 365 12.41 15.23 5.53
C LEU A 365 13.71 15.71 6.16
N GLN A 366 14.07 16.97 5.96
CA GLN A 366 15.25 17.60 6.58
C GLN A 366 15.10 17.65 8.11
N VAL A 367 13.96 18.10 8.63
CA VAL A 367 13.69 18.15 10.07
C VAL A 367 13.72 16.74 10.69
N LEU A 368 13.14 15.75 10.01
CA LEU A 368 13.16 14.36 10.47
C LEU A 368 14.57 13.77 10.47
N HIS A 369 15.38 14.08 9.47
CA HIS A 369 16.78 13.65 9.41
C HIS A 369 17.59 14.24 10.57
N THR A 370 17.48 15.54 10.79
CA THR A 370 18.15 16.23 11.89
C THR A 370 17.72 15.69 13.27
N ARG A 371 16.42 15.41 13.47
CA ARG A 371 15.94 14.80 14.72
C ARG A 371 16.47 13.39 14.92
N ALA A 372 16.51 12.58 13.86
CA ALA A 372 17.07 11.24 13.93
C ALA A 372 18.57 11.24 14.29
N GLU A 373 19.34 12.21 13.78
CA GLU A 373 20.76 12.41 14.13
C GLU A 373 20.94 12.84 15.59
N LEU A 374 20.08 13.74 16.07
CA LEU A 374 20.14 14.27 17.45
C LEU A 374 19.50 13.33 18.47
N ARG A 375 18.84 12.25 18.05
CA ARG A 375 18.09 11.30 18.89
C ARG A 375 17.04 11.97 19.80
N VAL A 376 16.38 13.02 19.28
CA VAL A 376 15.35 13.80 19.98
C VAL A 376 13.97 13.54 19.37
#